data_fec41c2d0ada1666019b48867875c90b
#
_entry.id   fec41c2d0ada1666019b48867875c90b
#
_cell.length_a   1.000
_cell.length_b   1.000
_cell.length_c   1.000
_cell.angle_alpha   90.00
_cell.angle_beta   90.00
_cell.angle_gamma   90.00
#
_symmetry.space_group_name_H-M   'P 1'
#
loop_
_entity.id
_entity.type
_entity.pdbx_description
1 polymer ?
#
loop_
_entity_poly.entity_id
_entity_poly.type
_entity_poly.pdbx_seq_one_letter_code
_entity_poly.pdbx_strand_id
1 'polypeptide(L)'
;MTNQNQVVEKSSTTYEVNGETVKLSPSIIKKYLVRGNKEVNDQEIMMFLSLCKYQKLNPFLNEAYIVKFGGDAQIIVGKEAFMKRAESNAKYKGIAAGIIVERNNELHEIEGAVKLKNDVLIGGWAKVYREDREMPIVAKVSLDEYDKKQSTWKQMPLTMIRKTAIVNALREAFPENLGAMYTEEESIQPINVNDDVQQEIKQNANKTAIDIPKEEPQKVETPKQQEKVEVEPAQFEEVKEPKQAKQS
;
A
#
# COMPACT_ATOMS: atom_id res chain seq x y z
N MET A 1 16.53 -4.51 -34.76
CA MET A 1 15.73 -4.16 -33.56
C MET A 1 16.36 -4.58 -32.23
N THR A 2 17.67 -4.87 -32.18
CA THR A 2 18.33 -5.50 -31.01
C THR A 2 19.09 -4.51 -30.09
N ASN A 3 19.28 -3.26 -30.51
CA ASN A 3 20.12 -2.33 -29.73
C ASN A 3 19.39 -1.47 -28.68
N GLN A 4 18.09 -1.26 -28.79
CA GLN A 4 17.35 -0.44 -27.80
C GLN A 4 17.08 -1.20 -26.51
N ASN A 5 16.76 -2.49 -26.57
CA ASN A 5 16.50 -3.31 -25.36
C ASN A 5 17.77 -3.50 -24.50
N GLN A 6 18.96 -3.54 -25.10
CA GLN A 6 20.21 -3.68 -24.35
C GLN A 6 20.64 -2.39 -23.63
N VAL A 7 20.21 -1.22 -24.11
CA VAL A 7 20.53 0.07 -23.48
C VAL A 7 19.67 0.28 -22.23
N VAL A 8 18.42 -0.13 -22.26
CA VAL A 8 17.51 0.01 -21.11
C VAL A 8 17.88 -0.96 -19.97
N GLU A 9 18.29 -2.18 -20.27
CA GLU A 9 18.74 -3.14 -19.24
C GLU A 9 19.99 -2.66 -18.47
N LYS A 10 20.82 -1.83 -19.06
CA LYS A 10 22.03 -1.26 -18.43
C LYS A 10 21.78 0.03 -17.65
N SER A 11 20.63 0.66 -17.76
CA SER A 11 20.34 1.92 -17.09
C SER A 11 19.87 1.72 -15.65
N SER A 12 20.78 1.37 -14.75
CA SER A 12 20.47 1.47 -13.32
C SER A 12 20.54 2.94 -12.88
N THR A 13 19.54 3.36 -12.10
CA THR A 13 19.52 4.71 -11.50
C THR A 13 19.82 4.58 -10.02
N THR A 14 20.75 5.43 -9.54
CA THR A 14 21.10 5.53 -8.12
C THR A 14 20.78 6.95 -7.66
N TYR A 15 20.12 7.07 -6.52
CA TYR A 15 19.79 8.36 -5.90
C TYR A 15 19.67 8.21 -4.38
N GLU A 16 19.70 9.31 -3.66
CA GLU A 16 19.58 9.32 -2.20
C GLU A 16 18.17 9.73 -1.74
N VAL A 17 17.68 9.02 -0.73
CA VAL A 17 16.42 9.29 -0.05
C VAL A 17 16.69 9.29 1.45
N ASN A 18 16.53 10.41 2.12
CA ASN A 18 16.71 10.55 3.58
C ASN A 18 18.07 10.00 4.09
N GLY A 19 19.14 10.18 3.33
CA GLY A 19 20.49 9.69 3.66
C GLY A 19 20.76 8.22 3.28
N GLU A 20 19.78 7.52 2.73
CA GLU A 20 19.92 6.15 2.22
C GLU A 20 20.08 6.13 0.71
N THR A 21 20.98 5.31 0.21
CA THR A 21 21.17 5.12 -1.23
C THR A 21 20.18 4.11 -1.79
N VAL A 22 19.31 4.56 -2.67
CA VAL A 22 18.37 3.73 -3.43
C VAL A 22 18.93 3.43 -4.81
N LYS A 23 19.04 2.14 -5.15
CA LYS A 23 19.49 1.69 -6.47
C LYS A 23 18.35 0.91 -7.14
N LEU A 24 17.88 1.43 -8.27
CA LEU A 24 16.84 0.82 -9.09
C LEU A 24 17.37 0.44 -10.46
N SER A 25 16.95 -0.72 -10.95
CA SER A 25 17.20 -1.18 -12.32
C SER A 25 15.88 -1.66 -12.96
N PRO A 26 15.79 -1.69 -14.28
CA PRO A 26 14.62 -2.24 -14.98
C PRO A 26 14.25 -3.65 -14.54
N SER A 27 15.23 -4.51 -14.30
CA SER A 27 15.03 -5.89 -13.84
C SER A 27 14.44 -5.93 -12.42
N ILE A 28 14.87 -5.07 -11.50
CA ILE A 28 14.31 -4.95 -10.15
C ILE A 28 12.86 -4.48 -10.23
N ILE A 29 12.57 -3.48 -11.07
CA ILE A 29 11.21 -2.94 -11.22
C ILE A 29 10.29 -4.03 -11.76
N LYS A 30 10.63 -4.67 -12.88
CA LYS A 30 9.83 -5.74 -13.49
C LYS A 30 9.53 -6.86 -12.51
N LYS A 31 10.49 -7.24 -11.67
CA LYS A 31 10.38 -8.39 -10.79
C LYS A 31 9.63 -8.09 -9.48
N TYR A 32 9.79 -6.89 -8.91
CA TYR A 32 9.37 -6.62 -7.53
C TYR A 32 8.40 -5.44 -7.37
N LEU A 33 8.35 -4.52 -8.33
CA LEU A 33 7.64 -3.26 -8.19
C LEU A 33 6.46 -3.09 -9.14
N VAL A 34 6.15 -4.12 -9.92
CA VAL A 34 4.97 -4.17 -10.80
C VAL A 34 3.90 -5.04 -10.16
N ARG A 35 2.69 -4.52 -10.11
CA ARG A 35 1.48 -5.23 -9.70
C ARG A 35 0.53 -5.33 -10.89
N GLY A 36 -0.15 -6.47 -11.03
CA GLY A 36 -1.04 -6.73 -12.14
C GLY A 36 -0.59 -7.92 -12.97
N ASN A 37 -1.31 -8.17 -14.08
CA ASN A 37 -1.12 -9.34 -14.92
C ASN A 37 -0.51 -9.01 -16.29
N LYS A 38 -0.13 -7.77 -16.56
CA LYS A 38 0.46 -7.32 -17.83
C LYS A 38 1.90 -6.87 -17.63
N GLU A 39 2.71 -7.13 -18.63
CA GLU A 39 4.08 -6.67 -18.66
C GLU A 39 4.16 -5.15 -18.90
N VAL A 40 5.11 -4.54 -18.21
CA VAL A 40 5.44 -3.12 -18.41
C VAL A 40 6.48 -2.97 -19.52
N ASN A 41 6.30 -1.97 -20.36
CA ASN A 41 7.24 -1.64 -21.41
C ASN A 41 8.40 -0.76 -20.88
N ASP A 42 9.43 -0.60 -21.69
CA ASP A 42 10.64 0.13 -21.30
C ASP A 42 10.36 1.62 -21.05
N GLN A 43 9.42 2.23 -21.77
CA GLN A 43 9.03 3.62 -21.57
C GLN A 43 8.36 3.81 -20.20
N GLU A 44 7.44 2.92 -19.82
CA GLU A 44 6.78 2.93 -18.51
C GLU A 44 7.79 2.76 -17.36
N ILE A 45 8.79 1.90 -17.54
CA ILE A 45 9.88 1.72 -16.59
C ILE A 45 10.72 2.98 -16.46
N MET A 46 11.08 3.61 -17.57
CA MET A 46 11.85 4.85 -17.55
C MET A 46 11.10 6.00 -16.90
N MET A 47 9.79 6.10 -17.12
CA MET A 47 8.94 7.07 -16.43
C MET A 47 8.91 6.82 -14.92
N PHE A 48 8.77 5.57 -14.49
CA PHE A 48 8.81 5.21 -13.07
C PHE A 48 10.17 5.53 -12.43
N LEU A 49 11.28 5.15 -13.07
CA LEU A 49 12.64 5.50 -12.61
C LEU A 49 12.84 7.01 -12.46
N SER A 50 12.37 7.75 -13.46
CA SER A 50 12.50 9.22 -13.47
C SER A 50 11.67 9.84 -12.34
N LEU A 51 10.42 9.40 -12.14
CA LEU A 51 9.58 9.87 -11.04
C LEU A 51 10.20 9.56 -9.68
N CYS A 52 10.64 8.33 -9.45
CA CYS A 52 11.25 7.92 -8.19
C CYS A 52 12.51 8.74 -7.88
N LYS A 53 13.39 8.94 -8.87
CA LYS A 53 14.58 9.75 -8.71
C LYS A 53 14.27 11.21 -8.43
N TYR A 54 13.35 11.80 -9.22
CA TYR A 54 13.00 13.22 -9.12
C TYR A 54 12.28 13.53 -7.81
N GLN A 55 11.31 12.67 -7.45
CA GLN A 55 10.52 12.79 -6.24
C GLN A 55 11.21 12.17 -5.02
N LYS A 56 12.43 11.64 -5.14
CA LYS A 56 13.18 10.97 -4.06
C LYS A 56 12.31 9.95 -3.31
N LEU A 57 11.62 9.07 -4.06
CA LEU A 57 10.78 8.03 -3.50
C LEU A 57 11.60 6.76 -3.28
N ASN A 58 11.33 6.05 -2.19
CA ASN A 58 11.91 4.72 -1.95
C ASN A 58 10.85 3.62 -2.20
N PRO A 59 10.84 3.00 -3.40
CA PRO A 59 9.86 1.96 -3.73
C PRO A 59 9.97 0.71 -2.86
N PHE A 60 11.14 0.44 -2.26
CA PHE A 60 11.33 -0.68 -1.34
C PHE A 60 10.58 -0.49 -0.01
N LEU A 61 10.24 0.76 0.33
CA LEU A 61 9.37 1.11 1.46
C LEU A 61 7.90 1.25 1.06
N ASN A 62 7.50 0.75 -0.12
CA ASN A 62 6.16 0.89 -0.70
C ASN A 62 5.72 2.34 -0.91
N GLU A 63 6.66 3.27 -1.09
CA GLU A 63 6.34 4.66 -1.40
C GLU A 63 5.84 4.84 -2.83
N ALA A 64 6.27 3.97 -3.77
CA ALA A 64 5.78 3.94 -5.14
C ALA A 64 5.82 2.53 -5.74
N TYR A 65 4.89 2.24 -6.65
CA TYR A 65 4.84 1.01 -7.44
C TYR A 65 4.07 1.22 -8.74
N ILE A 66 4.24 0.30 -9.69
CA ILE A 66 3.51 0.30 -10.95
C ILE A 66 2.34 -0.67 -10.88
N VAL A 67 1.19 -0.26 -11.43
CA VAL A 67 0.01 -1.12 -11.57
C VAL A 67 -0.35 -1.22 -13.05
N LYS A 68 -0.49 -2.45 -13.57
CA LYS A 68 -0.91 -2.69 -14.95
C LYS A 68 -1.76 -3.95 -15.05
N PHE A 69 -3.07 -3.76 -15.26
CA PHE A 69 -4.03 -4.84 -15.54
C PHE A 69 -4.49 -4.85 -16.99
N GLY A 70 -4.40 -3.74 -17.69
CA GLY A 70 -4.74 -3.53 -19.07
C GLY A 70 -4.42 -2.09 -19.47
N GLY A 71 -4.31 -1.77 -20.76
CA GLY A 71 -3.99 -0.40 -21.19
C GLY A 71 -2.61 0.07 -20.75
N ASP A 72 -2.51 1.34 -20.37
CA ASP A 72 -1.28 1.97 -19.91
C ASP A 72 -0.99 1.67 -18.44
N ALA A 73 0.29 1.56 -18.10
CA ALA A 73 0.72 1.38 -16.73
C ALA A 73 0.47 2.66 -15.91
N GLN A 74 0.01 2.48 -14.68
CA GLN A 74 -0.20 3.57 -13.72
C GLN A 74 0.87 3.53 -12.64
N ILE A 75 1.47 4.68 -12.38
CA ILE A 75 2.43 4.83 -11.27
C ILE A 75 1.65 5.31 -10.06
N ILE A 76 1.64 4.48 -9.03
CA ILE A 76 0.93 4.74 -7.78
C ILE A 76 1.92 5.16 -6.71
N VAL A 77 1.57 6.23 -5.98
CA VAL A 77 2.36 6.76 -4.87
C VAL A 77 1.55 6.64 -3.58
N GLY A 78 2.18 6.11 -2.53
CA GLY A 78 1.56 5.95 -1.22
C GLY A 78 1.36 7.27 -0.49
N LYS A 79 0.31 7.38 0.34
CA LYS A 79 0.01 8.58 1.16
C LYS A 79 1.22 9.02 2.01
N GLU A 80 1.97 8.06 2.53
CA GLU A 80 3.14 8.32 3.37
C GLU A 80 4.22 9.12 2.63
N ALA A 81 4.39 8.90 1.33
CA ALA A 81 5.32 9.67 0.51
C ALA A 81 4.88 11.13 0.37
N PHE A 82 3.57 11.38 0.21
CA PHE A 82 3.03 12.76 0.21
C PHE A 82 3.29 13.46 1.55
N MET A 83 3.04 12.78 2.66
CA MET A 83 3.26 13.33 4.00
C MET A 83 4.74 13.64 4.24
N LYS A 84 5.66 12.70 3.96
CA LYS A 84 7.10 12.91 4.08
C LYS A 84 7.60 14.09 3.26
N ARG A 85 7.10 14.22 2.04
CA ARG A 85 7.46 15.35 1.15
C ARG A 85 6.93 16.68 1.67
N ALA A 86 5.71 16.71 2.21
CA ALA A 86 5.17 17.91 2.83
C ALA A 86 5.97 18.30 4.10
N GLU A 87 6.26 17.33 4.98
CA GLU A 87 7.03 17.53 6.20
C GLU A 87 8.47 18.01 5.93
N SER A 88 9.07 17.62 4.80
CA SER A 88 10.39 18.12 4.38
C SER A 88 10.38 19.58 3.90
N ASN A 89 9.21 20.18 3.67
CA ASN A 89 9.09 21.56 3.26
C ASN A 89 9.07 22.49 4.47
N ALA A 90 9.99 23.46 4.51
CA ALA A 90 10.10 24.39 5.63
C ALA A 90 8.84 25.20 5.93
N LYS A 91 7.94 25.33 4.95
CA LYS A 91 6.67 26.05 5.09
C LYS A 91 5.54 25.20 5.68
N TYR A 92 5.75 23.90 5.88
CA TYR A 92 4.72 23.01 6.43
C TYR A 92 4.57 23.23 7.94
N LYS A 93 3.35 23.49 8.40
CA LYS A 93 3.02 23.68 9.83
C LYS A 93 2.12 22.59 10.41
N GLY A 94 1.65 21.68 9.59
CA GLY A 94 0.81 20.58 10.03
C GLY A 94 -0.44 20.39 9.19
N ILE A 95 -1.21 19.37 9.57
CA ILE A 95 -2.44 18.97 8.90
C ILE A 95 -3.48 18.55 9.93
N ALA A 96 -4.73 18.97 9.70
CA ALA A 96 -5.91 18.40 10.35
C ALA A 96 -6.75 17.71 9.29
N ALA A 97 -7.32 16.53 9.60
CA ALA A 97 -8.11 15.79 8.61
C ALA A 97 -9.15 14.89 9.28
N GLY A 98 -10.27 14.72 8.60
CA GLY A 98 -11.37 13.94 9.12
C GLY A 98 -12.34 13.48 8.06
N ILE A 99 -13.51 13.11 8.50
CA ILE A 99 -14.64 12.69 7.68
C ILE A 99 -15.77 13.71 7.75
N ILE A 100 -16.62 13.69 6.73
CA ILE A 100 -17.86 14.46 6.69
C ILE A 100 -19.00 13.46 6.78
N VAL A 101 -19.89 13.68 7.72
CA VAL A 101 -21.07 12.82 7.92
C VAL A 101 -22.34 13.66 7.90
N GLU A 102 -23.44 13.05 7.46
CA GLU A 102 -24.78 13.54 7.67
C GLU A 102 -25.34 13.01 8.98
N ARG A 103 -25.86 13.90 9.81
CA ARG A 103 -26.53 13.62 11.07
C ARG A 103 -27.71 14.56 11.21
N ASN A 104 -28.93 14.02 11.33
CA ASN A 104 -30.19 14.79 11.42
C ASN A 104 -30.35 15.79 10.26
N ASN A 105 -30.01 15.40 9.03
CA ASN A 105 -30.03 16.23 7.81
C ASN A 105 -29.06 17.43 7.84
N GLU A 106 -28.06 17.40 8.70
CA GLU A 106 -26.99 18.40 8.76
C GLU A 106 -25.63 17.75 8.52
N LEU A 107 -24.73 18.48 7.85
CA LEU A 107 -23.36 18.03 7.61
C LEU A 107 -22.46 18.37 8.80
N HIS A 108 -21.76 17.37 9.31
CA HIS A 108 -20.81 17.51 10.41
C HIS A 108 -19.41 17.08 9.96
N GLU A 109 -18.42 17.97 10.18
CA GLU A 109 -17.00 17.62 10.05
C GLU A 109 -16.53 16.97 11.37
N ILE A 110 -16.05 15.74 11.27
CA ILE A 110 -15.52 14.99 12.43
C ILE A 110 -14.04 14.72 12.19
N GLU A 111 -13.19 15.10 13.12
CA GLU A 111 -11.76 14.83 13.04
C GLU A 111 -11.47 13.33 13.21
N GLY A 112 -10.49 12.81 12.43
CA GLY A 112 -10.17 11.40 12.41
C GLY A 112 -11.08 10.59 11.47
N ALA A 113 -11.27 9.32 11.76
CA ALA A 113 -12.05 8.37 10.97
C ALA A 113 -13.01 7.55 11.85
N VAL A 114 -13.76 8.24 12.71
CA VAL A 114 -14.74 7.65 13.63
C VAL A 114 -16.08 8.36 13.46
N LYS A 115 -17.19 7.59 13.41
CA LYS A 115 -18.54 8.12 13.32
C LYS A 115 -19.48 7.44 14.31
N LEU A 116 -20.59 8.07 14.63
CA LEU A 116 -21.66 7.42 15.38
C LEU A 116 -22.39 6.37 14.52
N LYS A 117 -23.10 5.45 15.18
CA LYS A 117 -23.78 4.35 14.48
C LYS A 117 -24.79 4.82 13.44
N ASN A 118 -25.48 5.92 13.72
CA ASN A 118 -26.57 6.45 12.86
C ASN A 118 -26.08 7.50 11.87
N ASP A 119 -24.80 7.90 11.89
CA ASP A 119 -24.25 8.84 10.95
C ASP A 119 -24.13 8.21 9.56
N VAL A 120 -24.46 8.95 8.52
CA VAL A 120 -24.21 8.57 7.12
C VAL A 120 -22.91 9.21 6.65
N LEU A 121 -21.97 8.41 6.15
CA LEU A 121 -20.70 8.92 5.62
C LEU A 121 -20.96 9.60 4.27
N ILE A 122 -20.57 10.88 4.14
CA ILE A 122 -20.74 11.70 2.93
C ILE A 122 -19.40 11.96 2.25
N GLY A 123 -18.33 12.18 3.01
CA GLY A 123 -17.05 12.54 2.42
C GLY A 123 -15.91 12.62 3.42
N GLY A 124 -14.82 13.24 2.99
CA GLY A 124 -13.66 13.54 3.81
C GLY A 124 -13.22 14.99 3.69
N TRP A 125 -12.49 15.46 4.67
CA TRP A 125 -11.91 16.80 4.65
C TRP A 125 -10.48 16.78 5.18
N ALA A 126 -9.66 17.72 4.71
CA ALA A 126 -8.34 17.99 5.28
C ALA A 126 -8.00 19.48 5.17
N LYS A 127 -7.25 19.99 6.15
CA LYS A 127 -6.74 21.36 6.24
C LYS A 127 -5.23 21.30 6.40
N VAL A 128 -4.50 21.87 5.47
CA VAL A 128 -3.03 21.95 5.52
C VAL A 128 -2.63 23.37 5.88
N TYR A 129 -1.84 23.49 6.95
CA TYR A 129 -1.34 24.75 7.44
C TYR A 129 0.07 25.02 6.90
N ARG A 130 0.29 26.25 6.45
CA ARG A 130 1.59 26.72 5.95
C ARG A 130 2.00 27.97 6.71
N GLU A 131 3.31 28.14 6.90
CA GLU A 131 3.86 29.30 7.59
C GLU A 131 3.71 30.59 6.79
N ASP A 132 3.76 30.49 5.46
CA ASP A 132 3.66 31.63 4.54
C ASP A 132 2.22 32.03 4.16
N ARG A 133 1.21 31.48 4.85
CA ARG A 133 -0.21 31.76 4.61
C ARG A 133 -1.01 31.85 5.89
N GLU A 134 -1.90 32.85 5.98
CA GLU A 134 -2.81 32.98 7.12
C GLU A 134 -3.90 31.92 7.12
N MET A 135 -4.48 31.64 5.94
CA MET A 135 -5.56 30.65 5.81
C MET A 135 -5.00 29.28 5.43
N PRO A 136 -5.51 28.20 6.04
CA PRO A 136 -5.16 26.85 5.61
C PRO A 136 -5.70 26.55 4.21
N ILE A 137 -5.01 25.70 3.49
CA ILE A 137 -5.55 25.09 2.27
C ILE A 137 -6.50 23.98 2.72
N VAL A 138 -7.74 24.00 2.20
CA VAL A 138 -8.81 23.09 2.61
C VAL A 138 -9.29 22.30 1.42
N ALA A 139 -9.17 20.98 1.47
CA ALA A 139 -9.80 20.08 0.51
C ALA A 139 -10.96 19.33 1.19
N LYS A 140 -12.09 19.26 0.49
CA LYS A 140 -13.25 18.43 0.85
C LYS A 140 -13.57 17.54 -0.36
N VAL A 141 -13.71 16.24 -0.11
CA VAL A 141 -13.91 15.25 -1.17
C VAL A 141 -15.19 14.45 -0.90
N SER A 142 -15.97 14.21 -1.94
CA SER A 142 -17.17 13.39 -1.86
C SER A 142 -16.84 11.89 -1.89
N LEU A 143 -17.52 11.13 -1.06
CA LEU A 143 -17.42 9.67 -1.10
C LEU A 143 -17.85 9.10 -2.44
N ASP A 144 -18.94 9.65 -3.04
CA ASP A 144 -19.50 9.14 -4.29
C ASP A 144 -18.57 9.26 -5.48
N GLU A 145 -17.66 10.26 -5.48
CA GLU A 145 -16.67 10.44 -6.55
C GLU A 145 -15.50 9.46 -6.45
N TYR A 146 -15.12 9.07 -5.24
CA TYR A 146 -13.91 8.27 -5.00
C TYR A 146 -14.17 6.82 -4.66
N ASP A 147 -15.38 6.45 -4.22
CA ASP A 147 -15.71 5.07 -3.85
C ASP A 147 -15.77 4.15 -5.07
N LYS A 148 -14.67 3.44 -5.32
CA LYS A 148 -14.55 2.47 -6.42
C LYS A 148 -15.31 1.17 -6.19
N LYS A 149 -16.06 1.03 -5.09
CA LYS A 149 -16.81 -0.18 -4.70
C LYS A 149 -15.92 -1.44 -4.55
N GLN A 150 -14.61 -1.26 -4.44
CA GLN A 150 -13.61 -2.33 -4.29
C GLN A 150 -13.43 -2.75 -2.82
N SER A 151 -12.66 -3.83 -2.60
CA SER A 151 -12.54 -4.49 -1.29
C SER A 151 -12.13 -3.54 -0.17
N THR A 152 -11.10 -2.72 -0.36
CA THR A 152 -10.60 -1.79 0.66
C THR A 152 -11.60 -0.69 0.98
N TRP A 153 -12.27 -0.13 -0.04
CA TRP A 153 -13.31 0.87 0.15
C TRP A 153 -14.51 0.30 0.88
N LYS A 154 -14.90 -0.95 0.61
CA LYS A 154 -16.00 -1.62 1.32
C LYS A 154 -15.67 -1.90 2.78
N GLN A 155 -14.41 -2.29 3.07
CA GLN A 155 -14.00 -2.65 4.42
C GLN A 155 -13.69 -1.44 5.31
N MET A 156 -13.08 -0.38 4.76
CA MET A 156 -12.57 0.76 5.49
C MET A 156 -12.90 2.11 4.82
N PRO A 157 -14.18 2.40 4.52
CA PRO A 157 -14.56 3.61 3.77
C PRO A 157 -14.18 4.91 4.48
N LEU A 158 -14.27 4.96 5.81
CA LEU A 158 -13.89 6.13 6.61
C LEU A 158 -12.40 6.47 6.46
N THR A 159 -11.57 5.45 6.54
CA THR A 159 -10.11 5.59 6.39
C THR A 159 -9.74 5.99 4.97
N MET A 160 -10.40 5.40 3.97
CA MET A 160 -10.11 5.65 2.57
C MET A 160 -10.46 7.08 2.18
N ILE A 161 -11.67 7.56 2.51
CA ILE A 161 -12.08 8.92 2.14
C ILE A 161 -11.25 10.01 2.87
N ARG A 162 -10.90 9.76 4.15
CA ARG A 162 -9.99 10.64 4.89
C ARG A 162 -8.60 10.67 4.26
N LYS A 163 -8.06 9.51 3.84
CA LYS A 163 -6.78 9.41 3.11
C LYS A 163 -6.80 10.23 1.84
N THR A 164 -7.87 10.13 1.06
CA THR A 164 -8.06 10.88 -0.18
C THR A 164 -8.06 12.39 0.07
N ALA A 165 -8.79 12.86 1.08
CA ALA A 165 -8.83 14.27 1.46
C ALA A 165 -7.42 14.80 1.86
N ILE A 166 -6.65 14.01 2.63
CA ILE A 166 -5.27 14.35 3.02
C ILE A 166 -4.39 14.58 1.79
N VAL A 167 -4.40 13.63 0.84
CA VAL A 167 -3.55 13.71 -0.35
C VAL A 167 -3.93 14.92 -1.22
N ASN A 168 -5.22 15.16 -1.44
CA ASN A 168 -5.69 16.31 -2.21
C ASN A 168 -5.26 17.63 -1.55
N ALA A 169 -5.48 17.79 -0.26
CA ALA A 169 -5.08 19.00 0.46
C ALA A 169 -3.56 19.25 0.43
N LEU A 170 -2.75 18.18 0.59
CA LEU A 170 -1.30 18.28 0.51
C LEU A 170 -0.83 18.68 -0.89
N ARG A 171 -1.44 18.12 -1.95
CA ARG A 171 -1.09 18.46 -3.34
C ARG A 171 -1.44 19.90 -3.68
N GLU A 172 -2.59 20.38 -3.24
CA GLU A 172 -2.97 21.78 -3.41
C GLU A 172 -2.08 22.74 -2.60
N ALA A 173 -1.64 22.28 -1.41
CA ALA A 173 -0.76 23.07 -0.57
C ALA A 173 0.66 23.18 -1.14
N PHE A 174 1.17 22.12 -1.79
CA PHE A 174 2.55 22.03 -2.29
C PHE A 174 2.60 21.52 -3.73
N PRO A 175 2.01 22.22 -4.70
CA PRO A 175 1.87 21.73 -6.08
C PRO A 175 3.22 21.50 -6.78
N GLU A 176 4.24 22.30 -6.50
CA GLU A 176 5.58 22.12 -7.05
C GLU A 176 6.26 20.84 -6.57
N ASN A 177 5.98 20.43 -5.33
CA ASN A 177 6.61 19.26 -4.72
C ASN A 177 5.81 17.97 -4.95
N LEU A 178 4.47 18.06 -5.11
CA LEU A 178 3.55 16.92 -5.08
C LEU A 178 2.70 16.77 -6.35
N GLY A 179 2.77 17.71 -7.29
CA GLY A 179 1.85 17.78 -8.43
C GLY A 179 1.90 16.61 -9.42
N ALA A 180 3.02 15.89 -9.50
CA ALA A 180 3.19 14.75 -10.42
C ALA A 180 2.93 13.39 -9.77
N MET A 181 2.44 13.36 -8.53
CA MET A 181 2.19 12.13 -7.79
C MET A 181 0.68 11.86 -7.68
N TYR A 182 0.28 10.62 -7.94
CA TYR A 182 -1.11 10.17 -7.87
C TYR A 182 -1.22 8.94 -6.99
N THR A 183 -2.31 8.84 -6.24
CA THR A 183 -2.62 7.65 -5.44
C THR A 183 -3.49 6.67 -6.22
N GLU A 184 -3.66 5.47 -5.65
CA GLU A 184 -4.53 4.43 -6.20
C GLU A 184 -5.99 4.92 -6.33
N GLU A 185 -6.45 5.76 -5.42
CA GLU A 185 -7.81 6.31 -5.41
C GLU A 185 -8.07 7.22 -6.59
N GLU A 186 -7.05 7.89 -7.11
CA GLU A 186 -7.14 8.82 -8.23
C GLU A 186 -6.92 8.16 -9.59
N SER A 187 -6.52 6.89 -9.59
CA SER A 187 -6.37 6.09 -10.80
C SER A 187 -7.69 5.99 -11.56
N ILE A 188 -7.71 6.38 -12.82
CA ILE A 188 -8.92 6.46 -13.67
C ILE A 188 -9.46 5.07 -14.02
N GLN A 189 -8.62 4.04 -14.00
CA GLN A 189 -9.06 2.67 -14.28
C GLN A 189 -9.38 1.94 -12.97
N PRO A 190 -10.57 1.31 -12.87
CA PRO A 190 -10.84 0.42 -11.75
C PRO A 190 -9.81 -0.72 -11.82
N ILE A 191 -8.99 -0.83 -10.77
CA ILE A 191 -8.09 -1.97 -10.61
C ILE A 191 -8.96 -3.16 -10.21
N ASN A 192 -9.55 -3.82 -11.20
CA ASN A 192 -10.35 -5.03 -11.02
C ASN A 192 -9.42 -6.22 -10.78
N VAL A 193 -8.86 -6.30 -9.58
CA VAL A 193 -8.02 -7.44 -9.16
C VAL A 193 -8.80 -8.76 -9.17
N ASN A 194 -10.14 -8.70 -9.01
CA ASN A 194 -10.96 -9.92 -8.87
C ASN A 194 -11.46 -10.49 -10.20
N ASP A 195 -11.72 -9.68 -11.22
CA ASP A 195 -12.30 -10.20 -12.46
C ASP A 195 -11.24 -10.89 -13.33
N ASP A 196 -10.01 -10.37 -13.38
CA ASP A 196 -8.93 -10.97 -14.16
C ASP A 196 -8.39 -12.24 -13.48
N VAL A 197 -8.26 -12.26 -12.14
CA VAL A 197 -7.86 -13.46 -11.39
C VAL A 197 -8.92 -14.56 -11.49
N GLN A 198 -10.22 -14.22 -11.45
CA GLN A 198 -11.27 -15.21 -11.64
C GLN A 198 -11.37 -15.72 -13.09
N GLN A 199 -11.06 -14.89 -14.09
CA GLN A 199 -10.99 -15.35 -15.48
C GLN A 199 -9.75 -16.23 -15.72
N GLU A 200 -8.59 -15.88 -15.14
CA GLU A 200 -7.39 -16.72 -15.21
C GLU A 200 -7.57 -18.06 -14.49
N ILE A 201 -8.18 -18.07 -13.31
CA ILE A 201 -8.52 -19.31 -12.60
C ILE A 201 -9.48 -20.17 -13.44
N LYS A 202 -10.51 -19.57 -14.06
CA LYS A 202 -11.45 -20.30 -14.93
C LYS A 202 -10.80 -20.81 -16.22
N GLN A 203 -9.85 -20.08 -16.80
CA GLN A 203 -9.15 -20.49 -18.02
C GLN A 203 -8.06 -21.54 -17.77
N ASN A 204 -7.42 -21.52 -16.59
CA ASN A 204 -6.32 -22.42 -16.27
C ASN A 204 -6.77 -23.65 -15.45
N ALA A 205 -7.87 -23.57 -14.71
CA ALA A 205 -8.40 -24.67 -13.92
C ALA A 205 -8.89 -25.87 -14.79
N ASN A 206 -9.16 -25.65 -16.09
CA ASN A 206 -9.69 -26.69 -16.97
C ASN A 206 -8.65 -27.31 -17.92
N LYS A 207 -7.35 -27.02 -17.78
CA LYS A 207 -6.35 -27.47 -18.77
C LYS A 207 -5.40 -28.57 -18.33
N THR A 208 -5.45 -29.00 -17.07
CA THR A 208 -4.61 -30.12 -16.62
C THR A 208 -5.47 -31.12 -15.86
N ALA A 209 -5.91 -32.15 -16.53
CA ALA A 209 -6.37 -33.37 -15.85
C ALA A 209 -5.16 -33.96 -15.14
N ILE A 210 -5.13 -33.84 -13.82
CA ILE A 210 -4.12 -34.54 -12.99
C ILE A 210 -4.55 -36.00 -12.98
N ASP A 211 -3.84 -36.80 -13.78
CA ASP A 211 -3.94 -38.25 -13.74
C ASP A 211 -3.27 -38.71 -12.44
N ILE A 212 -4.08 -38.97 -11.42
CA ILE A 212 -3.60 -39.52 -10.15
C ILE A 212 -3.50 -41.02 -10.37
N PRO A 213 -2.31 -41.63 -10.38
CA PRO A 213 -2.18 -43.08 -10.41
C PRO A 213 -2.86 -43.64 -9.15
N LYS A 214 -3.85 -44.49 -9.34
CA LYS A 214 -4.41 -45.30 -8.23
C LYS A 214 -3.34 -46.30 -7.82
N GLU A 215 -2.62 -45.99 -6.76
CA GLU A 215 -1.84 -47.02 -6.04
C GLU A 215 -2.81 -47.93 -5.32
N GLU A 216 -2.74 -49.23 -5.67
CA GLU A 216 -3.41 -50.30 -4.95
C GLU A 216 -2.85 -50.41 -3.51
N PRO A 217 -3.67 -50.68 -2.49
CA PRO A 217 -3.20 -50.75 -1.11
C PRO A 217 -2.32 -51.97 -0.91
N GLN A 218 -1.02 -51.77 -0.78
CA GLN A 218 -0.11 -52.81 -0.28
C GLN A 218 -0.39 -53.03 1.21
N LYS A 219 -0.68 -54.30 1.53
CA LYS A 219 -0.77 -54.79 2.91
C LYS A 219 0.59 -54.56 3.61
N VAL A 220 0.60 -53.65 4.58
CA VAL A 220 1.72 -53.53 5.50
C VAL A 220 1.46 -54.41 6.70
N GLU A 221 2.31 -55.45 6.84
CA GLU A 221 2.42 -56.29 8.03
C GLU A 221 2.92 -55.45 9.22
N THR A 222 2.27 -55.67 10.35
CA THR A 222 2.57 -55.04 11.64
C THR A 222 3.90 -55.55 12.19
N PRO A 223 4.88 -54.71 12.54
CA PRO A 223 5.96 -55.11 13.44
C PRO A 223 5.56 -54.92 14.90
N LYS A 224 5.92 -55.91 15.69
CA LYS A 224 5.71 -56.08 17.12
C LYS A 224 6.32 -54.95 17.96
N GLN A 225 5.65 -54.73 19.09
CA GLN A 225 6.03 -53.95 20.27
C GLN A 225 7.55 -53.91 20.57
N GLN A 226 8.05 -52.70 20.81
CA GLN A 226 9.18 -52.46 21.71
C GLN A 226 8.96 -51.23 22.57
N GLU A 227 8.99 -51.49 23.86
CA GLU A 227 9.42 -50.76 25.04
C GLU A 227 9.07 -49.26 25.22
N LYS A 228 8.30 -49.05 26.27
CA LYS A 228 8.11 -47.78 26.98
C LYS A 228 9.45 -47.26 27.49
N VAL A 229 9.84 -46.07 27.07
CA VAL A 229 10.79 -45.22 27.79
C VAL A 229 10.01 -44.19 28.57
N GLU A 230 10.10 -44.30 29.88
CA GLU A 230 9.56 -43.39 30.88
C GLU A 230 10.42 -42.10 30.85
N VAL A 231 9.81 -40.96 30.58
CA VAL A 231 10.49 -39.66 30.64
C VAL A 231 10.03 -38.97 31.92
N GLU A 232 10.99 -38.78 32.85
CA GLU A 232 10.79 -38.01 34.08
C GLU A 232 10.47 -36.55 33.80
N PRO A 233 9.61 -35.91 34.62
CA PRO A 233 9.27 -34.47 34.45
C PRO A 233 10.38 -33.60 35.02
N ALA A 234 10.86 -32.68 34.20
CA ALA A 234 11.79 -31.62 34.60
C ALA A 234 11.16 -30.69 35.64
N GLN A 235 11.82 -30.52 36.78
CA GLN A 235 11.45 -29.58 37.82
C GLN A 235 11.82 -28.15 37.38
N PHE A 236 10.84 -27.23 37.41
CA PHE A 236 11.10 -25.81 37.27
C PHE A 236 11.46 -25.23 38.64
N GLU A 237 12.65 -24.64 38.76
CA GLU A 237 13.03 -23.84 39.92
C GLU A 237 12.42 -22.44 39.82
N GLU A 238 11.69 -22.02 40.85
CA GLU A 238 11.17 -20.65 41.04
C GLU A 238 12.32 -19.71 41.34
N VAL A 239 12.52 -18.72 40.48
CA VAL A 239 13.42 -17.57 40.73
C VAL A 239 12.73 -16.56 41.62
N LYS A 240 13.22 -16.41 42.87
CA LYS A 240 12.74 -15.41 43.83
C LYS A 240 13.15 -13.98 43.42
N GLU A 241 12.19 -13.08 43.41
CA GLU A 241 12.41 -11.64 43.26
C GLU A 241 13.26 -11.03 44.37
N PRO A 242 14.16 -10.04 44.09
CA PRO A 242 14.93 -9.36 45.13
C PRO A 242 14.07 -8.25 45.80
N LYS A 243 14.07 -8.28 47.13
CA LYS A 243 13.43 -7.32 48.01
C LYS A 243 14.05 -5.92 47.84
N GLN A 244 13.20 -4.91 47.65
CA GLN A 244 13.59 -3.51 47.72
C GLN A 244 14.02 -3.14 49.16
N ALA A 245 15.22 -2.59 49.27
CA ALA A 245 15.73 -1.99 50.49
C ALA A 245 15.16 -0.56 50.67
N LYS A 246 14.48 -0.31 51.77
CA LYS A 246 14.15 1.02 52.27
C LYS A 246 15.43 1.67 52.78
N GLN A 247 15.71 2.87 52.34
CA GLN A 247 16.60 3.82 53.03
C GLN A 247 15.82 5.04 53.47
N SER A 248 16.15 5.38 54.65
CA SER A 248 15.69 6.47 55.52
C SER A 248 15.86 7.86 54.93
#